data_80923d355241627ee78ffd3f084a08b6
#
_entry.id   80923d355241627ee78ffd3f084a08b6
#
_cell.length_a   1.000
_cell.length_b   1.000
_cell.length_c   1.000
_cell.angle_alpha   90.00
_cell.angle_beta   90.00
_cell.angle_gamma   90.00
#
_symmetry.space_group_name_H-M   'P 1'
#
loop_
_entity.id
_entity.type
_entity.pdbx_description
1 polymer ?
#
loop_
_entity_poly.entity_id
_entity_poly.type
_entity_poly.pdbx_seq_one_letter_code
_entity_poly.pdbx_strand_id
1 'polypeptide(L)'
;MIGKKIRAYREFRGYSQIQLAELSGINVGTIRKYELGIRNPKPDQLEKIATALGLNVSVFLDFNIETVGDVLSLLFSIDDSVNLSLAETPEQKISLTFDNPTMQDFFRKWCQFKNVYEKEKAE
;
A
#
# COMPACT_ATOMS: atom_id res chain seq x y z
N MET A 1 -0.19 7.53 11.24
CA MET A 1 -0.95 6.74 12.22
C MET A 1 -1.35 5.41 11.61
N ILE A 2 -1.13 4.34 12.32
CA ILE A 2 -1.33 2.97 11.80
C ILE A 2 -2.79 2.71 11.41
N GLY A 3 -3.74 3.15 12.22
CA GLY A 3 -5.17 2.92 11.94
C GLY A 3 -5.63 3.49 10.61
N LYS A 4 -5.16 4.67 10.26
CA LYS A 4 -5.47 5.30 8.97
C LYS A 4 -4.86 4.52 7.80
N LYS A 5 -3.65 4.00 7.97
CA LYS A 5 -2.99 3.16 6.97
C LYS A 5 -3.75 1.85 6.75
N ILE A 6 -4.17 1.20 7.83
CA ILE A 6 -4.98 -0.03 7.74
C ILE A 6 -6.24 0.23 6.91
N ARG A 7 -6.95 1.29 7.24
CA ARG A 7 -8.17 1.67 6.52
C ARG A 7 -7.88 1.96 5.04
N ALA A 8 -6.84 2.75 4.77
CA ALA A 8 -6.49 3.14 3.40
C ALA A 8 -6.15 1.91 2.55
N TYR A 9 -5.30 1.01 3.05
CA TYR A 9 -4.93 -0.20 2.32
C TYR A 9 -6.10 -1.17 2.18
N ARG A 10 -6.96 -1.26 3.19
CA ARG A 10 -8.19 -2.06 3.11
C ARG A 10 -9.10 -1.55 2.00
N GLU A 11 -9.36 -0.25 1.96
CA GLU A 11 -10.19 0.38 0.92
C GLU A 11 -9.56 0.24 -0.46
N PHE A 12 -8.25 0.38 -0.54
CA PHE A 12 -7.49 0.16 -1.78
C PHE A 12 -7.72 -1.25 -2.33
N ARG A 13 -7.75 -2.27 -1.45
CA ARG A 13 -8.02 -3.65 -1.85
C ARG A 13 -9.50 -3.91 -2.12
N GLY A 14 -10.38 -2.95 -1.83
CA GLY A 14 -11.83 -3.11 -1.99
C GLY A 14 -12.47 -3.99 -0.93
N TYR A 15 -11.83 -4.16 0.22
CA TYR A 15 -12.34 -4.99 1.31
C TYR A 15 -13.16 -4.18 2.28
N SER A 16 -14.29 -4.77 2.76
CA SER A 16 -14.99 -4.27 3.92
C SER A 16 -14.21 -4.63 5.19
N GLN A 17 -14.58 -4.02 6.31
CA GLN A 17 -14.00 -4.40 7.61
C GLN A 17 -14.26 -5.87 7.93
N ILE A 18 -15.44 -6.38 7.59
CA ILE A 18 -15.81 -7.78 7.78
C ILE A 18 -14.91 -8.68 6.94
N GLN A 19 -14.69 -8.34 5.68
CA GLN A 19 -13.81 -9.12 4.80
C GLN A 19 -12.38 -9.16 5.31
N LEU A 20 -11.85 -8.02 5.76
CA LEU A 20 -10.52 -7.99 6.35
C LEU A 20 -10.44 -8.83 7.62
N ALA A 21 -11.48 -8.77 8.46
CA ALA A 21 -11.57 -9.59 9.67
C ALA A 21 -11.52 -11.09 9.31
N GLU A 22 -12.29 -11.51 8.34
CA GLU A 22 -12.30 -12.91 7.89
C GLU A 22 -10.93 -13.35 7.35
N LEU A 23 -10.33 -12.53 6.49
CA LEU A 23 -9.05 -12.86 5.86
C LEU A 23 -7.89 -12.87 6.87
N SER A 24 -7.92 -11.99 7.86
CA SER A 24 -6.85 -11.87 8.86
C SER A 24 -7.05 -12.78 10.07
N GLY A 25 -8.25 -13.30 10.27
CA GLY A 25 -8.59 -14.05 11.48
C GLY A 25 -8.73 -13.17 12.72
N ILE A 26 -8.87 -11.86 12.56
CA ILE A 26 -9.03 -10.91 13.64
C ILE A 26 -10.51 -10.52 13.73
N ASN A 27 -11.02 -10.37 14.94
CA ASN A 27 -12.41 -9.96 15.18
C ASN A 27 -12.70 -8.60 14.54
N VAL A 28 -13.86 -8.44 13.91
CA VAL A 28 -14.24 -7.22 13.22
C VAL A 28 -14.29 -6.01 14.15
N GLY A 29 -14.73 -6.20 15.40
CA GLY A 29 -14.73 -5.14 16.40
C GLY A 29 -13.32 -4.64 16.70
N THR A 30 -12.35 -5.55 16.71
CA THR A 30 -10.94 -5.20 16.90
C THR A 30 -10.40 -4.42 15.69
N ILE A 31 -10.72 -4.85 14.47
CA ILE A 31 -10.36 -4.11 13.26
C ILE A 31 -10.88 -2.67 13.32
N ARG A 32 -12.16 -2.50 13.71
CA ARG A 32 -12.75 -1.17 13.87
C ARG A 32 -11.99 -0.30 14.87
N LYS A 33 -11.61 -0.88 16.02
CA LYS A 33 -10.83 -0.16 17.04
C LYS A 33 -9.47 0.25 16.54
N TYR A 34 -8.81 -0.62 15.75
CA TYR A 34 -7.52 -0.28 15.12
C TYR A 34 -7.67 0.90 14.15
N GLU A 35 -8.67 0.85 13.28
CA GLU A 35 -8.89 1.92 12.29
C GLU A 35 -9.26 3.26 12.94
N LEU A 36 -9.99 3.22 14.05
CA LEU A 36 -10.35 4.42 14.82
C LEU A 36 -9.21 4.95 15.69
N GLY A 37 -8.14 4.19 15.85
CA GLY A 37 -7.02 4.58 16.72
C GLY A 37 -7.29 4.40 18.19
N ILE A 38 -8.39 3.73 18.57
CA ILE A 38 -8.74 3.43 19.96
C ILE A 38 -7.79 2.39 20.55
N ARG A 39 -7.30 1.48 19.69
CA ARG A 39 -6.40 0.42 20.08
C ARG A 39 -5.30 0.28 19.03
N ASN A 40 -4.07 0.07 19.48
CA ASN A 40 -2.94 -0.16 18.59
C ASN A 40 -2.70 -1.65 18.41
N PRO A 41 -2.59 -2.15 17.16
CA PRO A 41 -2.29 -3.55 16.93
C PRO A 41 -0.87 -3.89 17.36
N LYS A 42 -0.71 -5.08 17.96
CA LYS A 42 0.59 -5.64 18.29
C LYS A 42 1.27 -6.13 17.01
N PRO A 43 2.60 -6.36 17.02
CA PRO A 43 3.34 -6.78 15.82
C PRO A 43 2.78 -8.02 15.14
N ASP A 44 2.34 -9.04 15.89
CA ASP A 44 1.75 -10.25 15.35
C ASP A 44 0.41 -9.97 14.64
N GLN A 45 -0.38 -9.04 15.16
CA GLN A 45 -1.64 -8.62 14.55
C GLN A 45 -1.40 -7.83 13.27
N LEU A 46 -0.39 -6.96 13.25
CA LEU A 46 0.00 -6.23 12.04
C LEU A 46 0.44 -7.17 10.93
N GLU A 47 1.16 -8.23 11.26
CA GLU A 47 1.55 -9.27 10.30
C GLU A 47 0.34 -9.94 9.66
N LYS A 48 -0.65 -10.31 10.47
CA LYS A 48 -1.89 -10.91 9.99
C LYS A 48 -2.66 -9.96 9.06
N ILE A 49 -2.73 -8.68 9.42
CA ILE A 49 -3.40 -7.67 8.61
C ILE A 49 -2.65 -7.48 7.29
N ALA A 50 -1.34 -7.33 7.32
CA ALA A 50 -0.53 -7.16 6.13
C ALA A 50 -0.68 -8.35 5.18
N THR A 51 -0.60 -9.57 5.70
CA THR A 51 -0.78 -10.80 4.91
C THR A 51 -2.16 -10.84 4.26
N ALA A 52 -3.21 -10.50 5.02
CA ALA A 52 -4.58 -10.44 4.51
C ALA A 52 -4.73 -9.42 3.38
N LEU A 53 -3.98 -8.33 3.44
CA LEU A 53 -3.97 -7.29 2.42
C LEU A 53 -3.06 -7.62 1.22
N GLY A 54 -2.29 -8.70 1.30
CA GLY A 54 -1.32 -9.06 0.27
C GLY A 54 -0.09 -8.18 0.27
N LEU A 55 0.26 -7.60 1.42
CA LEU A 55 1.36 -6.66 1.57
C LEU A 55 2.38 -7.19 2.58
N ASN A 56 3.57 -6.59 2.57
CA ASN A 56 4.57 -6.83 3.60
C ASN A 56 4.27 -5.94 4.81
N VAL A 57 4.48 -6.44 6.02
CA VAL A 57 4.22 -5.69 7.25
C VAL A 57 4.97 -4.37 7.32
N SER A 58 6.07 -4.25 6.59
CA SER A 58 6.86 -3.01 6.53
C SER A 58 6.07 -1.79 6.06
N VAL A 59 4.94 -1.98 5.36
CA VAL A 59 4.08 -0.84 4.95
C VAL A 59 3.51 -0.07 6.14
N PHE A 60 3.45 -0.70 7.31
CA PHE A 60 2.96 -0.07 8.55
C PHE A 60 4.09 0.54 9.38
N LEU A 61 5.34 0.29 9.00
CA LEU A 61 6.50 0.86 9.67
C LEU A 61 6.83 2.22 9.04
N ASP A 62 7.38 3.11 9.86
CA ASP A 62 7.79 4.43 9.38
C ASP A 62 9.10 4.31 8.60
N PHE A 63 9.01 4.34 7.28
CA PHE A 63 10.18 4.51 6.43
C PHE A 63 10.51 5.99 6.33
N ASN A 64 11.70 6.36 6.77
CA ASN A 64 12.21 7.70 6.57
C ASN A 64 12.80 7.83 5.16
N ILE A 65 11.94 8.14 4.20
CA ILE A 65 12.40 8.56 2.87
C ILE A 65 12.48 10.08 2.91
N GLU A 66 13.69 10.61 3.08
CA GLU A 66 13.92 12.04 3.22
C GLU A 66 14.64 12.64 2.02
N THR A 67 15.41 11.85 1.29
CA THR A 67 16.25 12.32 0.20
C THR A 67 15.97 11.58 -1.11
N VAL A 68 16.38 12.20 -2.22
CA VAL A 68 16.37 11.55 -3.53
C VAL A 68 17.20 10.27 -3.50
N GLY A 69 18.32 10.27 -2.77
CA GLY A 69 19.14 9.09 -2.61
C GLY A 69 18.42 7.92 -1.98
N ASP A 70 17.53 8.18 -1.01
CA ASP A 70 16.71 7.14 -0.39
C ASP A 70 15.77 6.50 -1.42
N VAL A 71 15.13 7.31 -2.25
CA VAL A 71 14.25 6.83 -3.31
C VAL A 71 15.02 6.00 -4.33
N LEU A 72 16.18 6.52 -4.79
CA LEU A 72 17.02 5.83 -5.77
C LEU A 72 17.52 4.48 -5.25
N SER A 73 17.90 4.42 -3.97
CA SER A 73 18.35 3.17 -3.34
C SER A 73 17.27 2.09 -3.37
N LEU A 74 16.02 2.48 -3.10
CA LEU A 74 14.88 1.57 -3.19
C LEU A 74 14.65 1.10 -4.63
N LEU A 75 14.70 2.00 -5.59
CA LEU A 75 14.51 1.67 -7.01
C LEU A 75 15.59 0.73 -7.53
N PHE A 76 16.85 0.95 -7.14
CA PHE A 76 17.95 0.05 -7.52
C PHE A 76 17.76 -1.35 -6.94
N SER A 77 17.31 -1.44 -5.69
CA SER A 77 17.00 -2.73 -5.06
C SER A 77 15.86 -3.45 -5.77
N ILE A 78 14.86 -2.72 -6.20
CA ILE A 78 13.72 -3.26 -6.96
C ILE A 78 14.21 -3.79 -8.31
N ASP A 79 15.04 -3.02 -9.02
CA ASP A 79 15.58 -3.39 -10.34
C ASP A 79 16.37 -4.70 -10.28
N ASP A 80 17.07 -4.96 -9.18
CA ASP A 80 17.81 -6.22 -8.98
C ASP A 80 16.88 -7.44 -8.84
N SER A 81 15.65 -7.24 -8.40
CA SER A 81 14.73 -8.32 -8.05
C SER A 81 13.56 -8.48 -9.02
N VAL A 82 13.15 -7.43 -9.70
CA VAL A 82 11.97 -7.38 -10.56
C VAL A 82 12.33 -6.70 -11.88
N ASN A 83 11.79 -7.20 -12.98
CA ASN A 83 12.01 -6.59 -14.29
C ASN A 83 11.38 -5.19 -14.35
N LEU A 84 12.25 -4.20 -14.35
CA LEU A 84 11.89 -2.79 -14.43
C LEU A 84 12.40 -2.22 -15.76
N SER A 85 11.48 -1.66 -16.54
CA SER A 85 11.81 -1.00 -17.82
C SER A 85 11.70 0.50 -17.67
N LEU A 86 12.64 1.22 -18.28
CA LEU A 86 12.64 2.67 -18.30
C LEU A 86 12.41 3.15 -19.73
N ALA A 87 11.56 4.14 -19.91
CA ALA A 87 11.28 4.71 -21.23
C ALA A 87 11.08 6.22 -21.12
N GLU A 88 11.54 6.94 -22.14
CA GLU A 88 11.30 8.37 -22.21
C GLU A 88 9.96 8.65 -22.87
N THR A 89 9.16 9.54 -22.26
CA THR A 89 7.87 9.95 -22.78
C THR A 89 8.03 11.12 -23.77
N PRO A 90 6.99 11.41 -24.60
CA PRO A 90 7.03 12.58 -25.47
C PRO A 90 7.27 13.90 -24.75
N GLU A 91 6.90 13.99 -23.46
CA GLU A 91 7.10 15.17 -22.63
C GLU A 91 8.50 15.22 -22.00
N GLN A 92 9.43 14.37 -22.45
CA GLN A 92 10.81 14.30 -21.98
C GLN A 92 10.93 13.90 -20.50
N LYS A 93 9.98 13.09 -20.03
CA LYS A 93 10.00 12.49 -18.69
C LYS A 93 10.33 11.00 -18.81
N ILE A 94 10.93 10.45 -17.78
CA ILE A 94 11.20 9.01 -17.72
C ILE A 94 10.05 8.32 -17.01
N SER A 95 9.48 7.31 -17.66
CA SER A 95 8.47 6.44 -17.04
C SER A 95 9.10 5.12 -16.65
N LEU A 96 8.60 4.54 -15.56
CA LEU A 96 9.01 3.23 -15.07
C LEU A 96 7.87 2.25 -15.30
N THR A 97 8.19 1.08 -15.85
CA THR A 97 7.19 0.04 -16.11
C THR A 97 7.69 -1.29 -15.57
N PHE A 98 6.81 -2.02 -14.91
CA PHE A 98 7.07 -3.36 -14.40
C PHE A 98 6.40 -4.38 -15.31
N ASP A 99 7.17 -5.30 -15.88
CA ASP A 99 6.66 -6.36 -16.77
C ASP A 99 6.13 -7.53 -15.93
N ASN A 100 5.08 -7.27 -15.17
CA ASN A 100 4.43 -8.26 -14.30
C ASN A 100 2.92 -8.01 -14.29
N PRO A 101 2.10 -8.95 -14.81
CA PRO A 101 0.65 -8.76 -14.90
C PRO A 101 -0.02 -8.50 -13.55
N THR A 102 0.40 -9.18 -12.50
CA THR A 102 -0.14 -9.01 -11.15
C THR A 102 0.12 -7.60 -10.64
N MET A 103 1.34 -7.10 -10.83
CA MET A 103 1.70 -5.73 -10.44
C MET A 103 0.91 -4.70 -11.26
N GLN A 104 0.71 -4.96 -12.55
CA GLN A 104 -0.07 -4.06 -13.41
C GLN A 104 -1.52 -3.94 -12.93
N ASP A 105 -2.13 -5.05 -12.50
CA ASP A 105 -3.48 -5.03 -11.92
C ASP A 105 -3.53 -4.20 -10.64
N PHE A 106 -2.53 -4.36 -9.78
CA PHE A 106 -2.38 -3.56 -8.57
C PHE A 106 -2.26 -2.08 -8.89
N PHE A 107 -1.43 -1.73 -9.86
CA PHE A 107 -1.21 -0.33 -10.25
C PHE A 107 -2.48 0.31 -10.79
N ARG A 108 -3.30 -0.44 -11.55
CA ARG A 108 -4.60 0.07 -12.04
C ARG A 108 -5.52 0.41 -10.87
N LYS A 109 -5.62 -0.47 -9.89
CA LYS A 109 -6.44 -0.23 -8.69
C LYS A 109 -5.90 0.93 -7.88
N TRP A 110 -4.59 1.01 -7.72
CA TRP A 110 -3.95 2.12 -7.03
C TRP A 110 -4.19 3.45 -7.74
N CYS A 111 -4.07 3.46 -9.05
CA CYS A 111 -4.34 4.64 -9.85
C CYS A 111 -5.78 5.14 -9.65
N GLN A 112 -6.75 4.24 -9.70
CA GLN A 112 -8.15 4.55 -9.44
C GLN A 112 -8.36 5.09 -8.03
N PHE A 113 -7.77 4.46 -7.04
CA PHE A 113 -7.86 4.86 -5.65
C PHE A 113 -7.26 6.25 -5.44
N LYS A 114 -6.08 6.52 -5.99
CA LYS A 114 -5.43 7.84 -5.89
C LYS A 114 -6.28 8.93 -6.51
N ASN A 115 -6.84 8.67 -7.68
CA ASN A 115 -7.69 9.65 -8.36
C ASN A 115 -8.92 10.02 -7.53
N VAL A 116 -9.58 9.02 -6.95
CA VAL A 116 -10.73 9.25 -6.07
C VAL A 116 -10.30 10.01 -4.80
N TYR A 117 -9.21 9.59 -4.17
CA TYR A 117 -8.69 10.20 -2.95
C TYR A 117 -8.28 11.66 -3.19
N GLU A 118 -7.59 11.94 -4.27
CA GLU A 118 -7.17 13.31 -4.62
C GLU A 118 -8.36 14.20 -4.92
N LYS A 119 -9.39 13.66 -5.58
CA LYS A 119 -10.63 14.37 -5.86
C LYS A 119 -11.37 14.71 -4.58
N GLU A 120 -11.49 13.78 -3.64
CA GLU A 120 -12.10 14.02 -2.33
C GLU A 120 -11.32 15.07 -1.54
N LYS A 121 -9.99 15.01 -1.60
CA LYS A 121 -9.11 15.94 -0.90
C LYS A 121 -9.19 17.36 -1.48
N ALA A 122 -9.49 17.50 -2.77
CA ALA A 122 -9.65 18.80 -3.43
C ALA A 122 -10.98 19.49 -3.09
N GLU A 123 -11.97 18.72 -2.65
CA GLU A 123 -13.26 19.20 -2.18
C GLU A 123 -13.19 19.60 -0.71
#